data_19fe579dcc3dc190a0445080d418b071
#
_entry.id   19fe579dcc3dc190a0445080d418b071
#
_cell.length_a   1.000
_cell.length_b   1.000
_cell.length_c   1.000
_cell.angle_alpha   90.00
_cell.angle_beta   90.00
_cell.angle_gamma   90.00
#
_symmetry.space_group_name_H-M   'P 1'
#
loop_
_entity.id
_entity.type
_entity.pdbx_description
1 polymer ?
#
loop_
_entity_poly.entity_id
_entity_poly.type
_entity_poly.pdbx_seq_one_letter_code
_entity_poly.pdbx_strand_id
1 'polypeptide(L)'
;YRLKNVYLPQFDGFRGSFCFTILIIHHHFYYLNIPSNIGYFTMHSFFIMSSFLITRTLMIDKKKSDSFKTFFTKFYIKRSLRIFPVYFAYLLFTLIIGLLTAKTMYKSPLGIVYELKYFGWMLVSFTYNFKDLMCLFTGHIYNKSLAFPHLWSLSLEEQFYIIVPFMIYFLNEKTIKRLSIAMIIIFPIIRIIGFNWLGTLTDDNMHRSFILYRCTIFQYDAFFYGTALALFDVKWSDKIMNNIFYLLLTLFILTIPVNGWILHQQTGENFIHIITSYEFMTR
;
A
#
# COMPACT_ATOMS: atom_id res chain seq x y z
N TYR A 1 -7.30 26.10 17.60
CA TYR A 1 -6.04 25.93 16.85
C TYR A 1 -6.34 26.12 15.35
N ARG A 2 -5.73 27.13 14.72
CA ARG A 2 -5.86 27.35 13.27
C ARG A 2 -4.96 26.37 12.57
N LEU A 3 -5.53 25.39 11.85
CA LEU A 3 -4.81 24.61 10.85
C LEU A 3 -4.33 25.60 9.76
N LYS A 4 -3.11 26.09 9.91
CA LYS A 4 -2.49 26.90 8.86
C LYS A 4 -2.16 25.97 7.68
N ASN A 5 -2.30 26.48 6.45
CA ASN A 5 -1.72 25.84 5.26
C ASN A 5 -0.19 25.89 5.41
N VAL A 6 0.37 25.02 6.19
CA VAL A 6 1.81 24.88 6.31
C VAL A 6 2.23 23.90 5.23
N TYR A 7 2.87 24.42 4.20
CA TYR A 7 3.63 23.60 3.28
C TYR A 7 4.77 22.95 4.10
N LEU A 8 4.84 21.63 4.06
CA LEU A 8 5.84 20.84 4.78
C LEU A 8 6.77 20.21 3.74
N PRO A 9 7.86 20.90 3.35
CA PRO A 9 8.76 20.41 2.29
C PRO A 9 9.40 19.07 2.64
N GLN A 10 9.52 18.75 3.93
CA GLN A 10 10.00 17.45 4.40
C GLN A 10 9.15 16.28 3.88
N PHE A 11 7.83 16.48 3.75
CA PHE A 11 6.94 15.44 3.23
C PHE A 11 7.16 15.15 1.75
N ASP A 12 7.54 16.17 0.96
CA ASP A 12 7.88 15.94 -0.46
C ASP A 12 9.19 15.16 -0.58
N GLY A 13 10.18 15.46 0.27
CA GLY A 13 11.42 14.69 0.38
C GLY A 13 11.17 13.22 0.77
N PHE A 14 10.34 12.97 1.78
CA PHE A 14 9.97 11.61 2.19
C PHE A 14 9.22 10.86 1.08
N ARG A 15 8.27 11.50 0.40
CA ARG A 15 7.57 10.88 -0.74
C ARG A 15 8.53 10.51 -1.85
N GLY A 16 9.45 11.40 -2.20
CA GLY A 16 10.50 11.13 -3.19
C GLY A 16 11.38 9.95 -2.77
N SER A 17 11.83 9.92 -1.52
CA SER A 17 12.64 8.82 -0.98
C SER A 17 11.89 7.49 -1.00
N PHE A 18 10.60 7.46 -0.61
CA PHE A 18 9.79 6.24 -0.66
C PHE A 18 9.55 5.76 -2.08
N CYS A 19 9.23 6.67 -3.01
CA CYS A 19 9.10 6.31 -4.43
C CYS A 19 10.40 5.74 -4.98
N PHE A 20 11.53 6.33 -4.65
CA PHE A 20 12.85 5.84 -5.05
C PHE A 20 13.17 4.47 -4.46
N THR A 21 12.87 4.26 -3.16
CA THR A 21 13.05 2.96 -2.50
C THR A 21 12.17 1.88 -3.13
N ILE A 22 10.91 2.19 -3.42
CA ILE A 22 10.00 1.27 -4.09
C ILE A 22 10.52 0.91 -5.49
N LEU A 23 11.03 1.89 -6.24
CA LEU A 23 11.58 1.69 -7.56
C LEU A 23 12.82 0.79 -7.52
N ILE A 24 13.72 1.00 -6.55
CA ILE A 24 14.88 0.12 -6.33
C ILE A 24 14.42 -1.29 -5.97
N ILE A 25 13.48 -1.43 -5.05
CA ILE A 25 12.96 -2.73 -4.63
C ILE A 25 12.34 -3.47 -5.81
N HIS A 26 11.56 -2.80 -6.66
CA HIS A 26 10.94 -3.45 -7.82
C HIS A 26 11.90 -3.78 -8.94
N HIS A 27 12.94 -2.95 -9.18
CA HIS A 27 13.91 -3.16 -10.26
C HIS A 27 15.12 -4.00 -9.86
N HIS A 28 15.59 -3.85 -8.62
CA HIS A 28 16.84 -4.46 -8.16
C HIS A 28 16.65 -5.50 -7.06
N PHE A 29 15.41 -5.82 -6.72
CA PHE A 29 15.09 -6.87 -5.75
C PHE A 29 15.84 -8.18 -6.01
N TYR A 30 16.03 -8.49 -7.31
CA TYR A 30 16.74 -9.68 -7.77
C TYR A 30 18.26 -9.63 -7.54
N TYR A 31 18.86 -8.42 -7.54
CA TYR A 31 20.30 -8.24 -7.52
C TYR A 31 20.87 -7.78 -6.17
N LEU A 32 20.04 -7.11 -5.35
CA LEU A 32 20.53 -6.45 -4.14
C LEU A 32 20.20 -7.18 -2.84
N ASN A 33 19.53 -8.35 -2.90
CA ASN A 33 19.10 -9.11 -1.72
C ASN A 33 18.45 -8.22 -0.63
N ILE A 34 17.56 -7.29 -1.06
CA ILE A 34 16.89 -6.35 -0.15
C ILE A 34 15.80 -7.11 0.62
N PRO A 35 15.80 -7.08 1.97
CA PRO A 35 14.76 -7.75 2.76
C PRO A 35 13.36 -7.28 2.39
N SER A 36 12.43 -8.21 2.19
CA SER A 36 11.02 -7.93 1.86
C SER A 36 10.35 -6.97 2.86
N ASN A 37 10.79 -6.99 4.11
CA ASN A 37 10.32 -6.11 5.18
C ASN A 37 10.52 -4.62 4.86
N ILE A 38 11.56 -4.25 4.09
CA ILE A 38 11.79 -2.87 3.66
C ILE A 38 10.67 -2.42 2.71
N GLY A 39 10.25 -3.29 1.78
CA GLY A 39 9.12 -3.01 0.89
C GLY A 39 7.82 -2.79 1.65
N TYR A 40 7.52 -3.66 2.60
CA TYR A 40 6.34 -3.54 3.46
C TYR A 40 6.35 -2.24 4.28
N PHE A 41 7.46 -1.95 4.95
CA PHE A 41 7.61 -0.72 5.74
C PHE A 41 7.44 0.54 4.87
N THR A 42 8.08 0.57 3.71
CA THR A 42 8.03 1.70 2.78
C THR A 42 6.60 1.97 2.30
N MET A 43 5.87 0.92 1.91
CA MET A 43 4.48 1.05 1.44
C MET A 43 3.54 1.52 2.54
N HIS A 44 3.64 0.96 3.76
CA HIS A 44 2.83 1.41 4.89
C HIS A 44 3.11 2.86 5.25
N SER A 45 4.39 3.25 5.30
CA SER A 45 4.79 4.63 5.55
C SER A 45 4.23 5.58 4.50
N PHE A 46 4.21 5.17 3.24
CA PHE A 46 3.61 5.93 2.15
C PHE A 46 2.10 6.12 2.35
N PHE A 47 1.35 5.07 2.72
CA PHE A 47 -0.08 5.16 2.99
C PHE A 47 -0.39 6.05 4.21
N ILE A 48 0.36 5.92 5.29
CA ILE A 48 0.23 6.75 6.49
C ILE A 48 0.44 8.23 6.12
N MET A 49 1.49 8.54 5.37
CA MET A 49 1.80 9.90 4.97
C MET A 49 0.76 10.46 3.99
N SER A 50 0.33 9.67 3.01
CA SER A 50 -0.71 10.05 2.05
C SER A 50 -2.02 10.39 2.76
N SER A 51 -2.49 9.51 3.65
CA SER A 51 -3.72 9.71 4.42
C SER A 51 -3.64 10.89 5.38
N PHE A 52 -2.48 11.11 6.02
CA PHE A 52 -2.24 12.29 6.86
C PHE A 52 -2.43 13.60 6.08
N LEU A 53 -1.75 13.73 4.92
CA LEU A 53 -1.82 14.94 4.11
C LEU A 53 -3.23 15.18 3.55
N ILE A 54 -3.91 14.13 3.12
CA ILE A 54 -5.25 14.21 2.56
C ILE A 54 -6.26 14.61 3.64
N THR A 55 -6.23 13.94 4.80
CA THR A 55 -7.10 14.27 5.92
C THR A 55 -6.95 15.72 6.34
N ARG A 56 -5.71 16.19 6.49
CA ARG A 56 -5.41 17.58 6.84
C ARG A 56 -5.94 18.56 5.79
N THR A 57 -5.72 18.27 4.50
CA THR A 57 -6.21 19.11 3.40
C THR A 57 -7.73 19.17 3.39
N LEU A 58 -8.41 18.03 3.52
CA LEU A 58 -9.87 17.97 3.55
C LEU A 58 -10.47 18.68 4.77
N MET A 59 -9.84 18.58 5.94
CA MET A 59 -10.28 19.30 7.13
C MET A 59 -10.19 20.84 6.95
N ILE A 60 -9.17 21.32 6.23
CA ILE A 60 -9.03 22.73 5.88
C ILE A 60 -10.05 23.13 4.83
N ASP A 61 -10.21 22.32 3.77
CA ASP A 61 -11.16 22.61 2.69
C ASP A 61 -12.61 22.56 3.18
N LYS A 62 -12.97 21.67 4.12
CA LYS A 62 -14.30 21.64 4.78
C LYS A 62 -14.65 22.99 5.44
N LYS A 63 -13.67 23.61 6.11
CA LYS A 63 -13.86 24.93 6.76
C LYS A 63 -13.99 26.11 5.78
N LYS A 64 -13.50 25.94 4.55
CA LYS A 64 -13.50 26.97 3.51
C LYS A 64 -14.58 26.80 2.46
N SER A 65 -15.25 25.64 2.44
CA SER A 65 -16.24 25.34 1.42
C SER A 65 -17.64 25.71 1.91
N ASP A 66 -18.35 26.49 1.10
CA ASP A 66 -19.70 26.95 1.40
C ASP A 66 -20.78 25.90 1.03
N SER A 67 -20.43 24.87 0.27
CA SER A 67 -21.37 23.84 -0.14
C SER A 67 -20.72 22.46 -0.30
N PHE A 68 -21.56 21.41 -0.17
CA PHE A 68 -21.22 20.03 -0.45
C PHE A 68 -20.58 19.88 -1.85
N LYS A 69 -21.26 20.42 -2.87
CA LYS A 69 -20.80 20.31 -4.26
C LYS A 69 -19.40 20.90 -4.45
N THR A 70 -19.14 22.08 -3.92
CA THR A 70 -17.84 22.74 -4.03
C THR A 70 -16.73 21.94 -3.35
N PHE A 71 -17.01 21.40 -2.15
CA PHE A 71 -16.05 20.58 -1.40
C PHE A 71 -15.64 19.33 -2.19
N PHE A 72 -16.61 18.53 -2.66
CA PHE A 72 -16.34 17.29 -3.36
C PHE A 72 -15.75 17.52 -4.75
N THR A 73 -16.32 18.45 -5.54
CA THR A 73 -15.83 18.74 -6.89
C THR A 73 -14.37 19.20 -6.86
N LYS A 74 -14.02 20.09 -5.95
CA LYS A 74 -12.64 20.58 -5.81
C LYS A 74 -11.66 19.45 -5.48
N PHE A 75 -12.04 18.54 -4.59
CA PHE A 75 -11.19 17.41 -4.22
C PHE A 75 -11.00 16.45 -5.38
N TYR A 76 -12.10 15.96 -5.97
CA TYR A 76 -12.04 14.95 -7.02
C TYR A 76 -11.38 15.47 -8.30
N ILE A 77 -11.68 16.68 -8.76
CA ILE A 77 -11.02 17.25 -9.95
C ILE A 77 -9.50 17.30 -9.74
N LYS A 78 -9.04 17.82 -8.60
CA LYS A 78 -7.59 17.91 -8.33
C LYS A 78 -6.92 16.53 -8.31
N ARG A 79 -7.56 15.52 -7.77
CA ARG A 79 -7.01 14.16 -7.70
C ARG A 79 -7.06 13.46 -9.05
N SER A 80 -8.19 13.49 -9.74
CA SER A 80 -8.34 12.88 -11.06
C SER A 80 -7.36 13.46 -12.08
N LEU A 81 -7.20 14.79 -12.14
CA LEU A 81 -6.23 15.44 -13.04
C LEU A 81 -4.79 15.09 -12.72
N ARG A 82 -4.48 14.76 -11.46
CA ARG A 82 -3.14 14.37 -11.05
C ARG A 82 -2.81 12.92 -11.35
N ILE A 83 -3.78 12.00 -11.22
CA ILE A 83 -3.54 10.55 -11.23
C ILE A 83 -3.95 9.95 -12.57
N PHE A 84 -5.15 10.21 -13.06
CA PHE A 84 -5.73 9.53 -14.23
C PHE A 84 -4.93 9.70 -15.52
N PRO A 85 -4.42 10.89 -15.90
CA PRO A 85 -3.70 11.03 -17.16
C PRO A 85 -2.47 10.11 -17.22
N VAL A 86 -1.67 10.11 -16.17
CA VAL A 86 -0.45 9.27 -16.09
C VAL A 86 -0.81 7.79 -15.99
N TYR A 87 -1.83 7.45 -15.19
CA TYR A 87 -2.28 6.08 -15.00
C TYR A 87 -2.79 5.45 -16.31
N PHE A 88 -3.72 6.12 -16.99
CA PHE A 88 -4.26 5.59 -18.24
C PHE A 88 -3.25 5.62 -19.40
N ALA A 89 -2.33 6.60 -19.42
CA ALA A 89 -1.22 6.60 -20.36
C ALA A 89 -0.30 5.39 -20.13
N TYR A 90 -0.02 5.04 -18.87
CA TYR A 90 0.75 3.84 -18.53
C TYR A 90 0.03 2.55 -18.95
N LEU A 91 -1.28 2.42 -18.69
CA LEU A 91 -2.05 1.26 -19.13
C LEU A 91 -2.07 1.13 -20.66
N LEU A 92 -2.26 2.23 -21.38
CA LEU A 92 -2.23 2.24 -22.85
C LEU A 92 -0.86 1.84 -23.39
N PHE A 93 0.21 2.40 -22.83
CA PHE A 93 1.57 2.05 -23.20
C PHE A 93 1.86 0.57 -22.99
N THR A 94 1.46 0.03 -21.84
CA THR A 94 1.63 -1.38 -21.50
C THR A 94 0.80 -2.29 -22.41
N LEU A 95 -0.42 -1.88 -22.79
CA LEU A 95 -1.23 -2.58 -23.77
C LEU A 95 -0.56 -2.64 -25.14
N ILE A 96 -0.01 -1.52 -25.62
CA ILE A 96 0.69 -1.47 -26.90
C ILE A 96 1.90 -2.41 -26.89
N ILE A 97 2.73 -2.35 -25.84
CA ILE A 97 3.86 -3.28 -25.68
C ILE A 97 3.38 -4.73 -25.67
N GLY A 98 2.32 -5.02 -24.89
CA GLY A 98 1.75 -6.36 -24.81
C GLY A 98 1.30 -6.90 -26.18
N LEU A 99 0.67 -6.07 -27.00
CA LEU A 99 0.25 -6.44 -28.34
C LEU A 99 1.42 -6.64 -29.29
N LEU A 100 2.46 -5.80 -29.22
CA LEU A 100 3.66 -5.92 -30.05
C LEU A 100 4.49 -7.17 -29.70
N THR A 101 4.53 -7.54 -28.41
CA THR A 101 5.29 -8.70 -27.92
C THR A 101 4.46 -9.99 -27.85
N ALA A 102 3.17 -9.94 -28.15
CA ALA A 102 2.25 -11.08 -28.02
C ALA A 102 2.69 -12.32 -28.78
N LYS A 103 3.35 -12.15 -29.94
CA LYS A 103 3.86 -13.27 -30.75
C LYS A 103 4.99 -14.03 -30.06
N THR A 104 5.81 -13.34 -29.28
CA THR A 104 6.98 -13.92 -28.58
C THR A 104 6.63 -14.43 -27.18
N MET A 105 5.65 -13.81 -26.53
CA MET A 105 5.24 -14.12 -25.15
C MET A 105 3.95 -14.96 -25.06
N TYR A 106 3.35 -15.35 -26.19
CA TYR A 106 2.05 -16.00 -26.26
C TYR A 106 1.95 -17.35 -25.52
N LYS A 107 3.07 -18.01 -25.29
CA LYS A 107 3.12 -19.29 -24.55
C LYS A 107 3.26 -19.12 -23.04
N SER A 108 3.44 -17.91 -22.53
CA SER A 108 3.58 -17.66 -21.09
C SER A 108 2.27 -17.14 -20.50
N PRO A 109 1.69 -17.82 -19.50
CA PRO A 109 0.54 -17.29 -18.74
C PRO A 109 0.86 -15.96 -18.02
N LEU A 110 2.13 -15.58 -17.96
CA LEU A 110 2.66 -14.34 -17.38
C LEU A 110 2.55 -13.12 -18.33
N GLY A 111 2.02 -13.32 -19.55
CA GLY A 111 1.97 -12.27 -20.56
C GLY A 111 1.03 -11.12 -20.18
N ILE A 112 1.44 -9.91 -20.53
CA ILE A 112 0.64 -8.68 -20.38
C ILE A 112 -0.77 -8.85 -20.96
N VAL A 113 -0.89 -9.55 -22.10
CA VAL A 113 -2.17 -9.81 -22.77
C VAL A 113 -3.10 -10.67 -21.93
N TYR A 114 -2.58 -11.70 -21.26
CA TYR A 114 -3.35 -12.51 -20.33
C TYR A 114 -3.88 -11.66 -19.17
N GLU A 115 -3.01 -10.88 -18.56
CA GLU A 115 -3.36 -10.01 -17.45
C GLU A 115 -4.46 -9.02 -17.81
N LEU A 116 -4.32 -8.34 -18.95
CA LEU A 116 -5.32 -7.39 -19.44
C LEU A 116 -6.64 -8.08 -19.82
N LYS A 117 -6.58 -9.29 -20.38
CA LYS A 117 -7.79 -10.04 -20.76
C LYS A 117 -8.65 -10.42 -19.54
N TYR A 118 -8.00 -10.92 -18.48
CA TYR A 118 -8.73 -11.45 -17.32
C TYR A 118 -8.92 -10.45 -16.18
N PHE A 119 -7.99 -9.50 -16.03
CA PHE A 119 -7.96 -8.54 -14.92
C PHE A 119 -7.97 -7.07 -15.37
N GLY A 120 -8.07 -6.78 -16.67
CA GLY A 120 -8.08 -5.42 -17.21
C GLY A 120 -9.21 -4.55 -16.65
N TRP A 121 -10.38 -5.14 -16.41
CA TRP A 121 -11.49 -4.46 -15.77
C TRP A 121 -11.18 -4.01 -14.34
N MET A 122 -10.39 -4.80 -13.59
CA MET A 122 -9.95 -4.45 -12.23
C MET A 122 -8.97 -3.27 -12.24
N LEU A 123 -8.15 -3.15 -13.29
CA LEU A 123 -7.28 -1.99 -13.47
C LEU A 123 -8.11 -0.73 -13.71
N VAL A 124 -9.09 -0.79 -14.60
CA VAL A 124 -9.95 0.38 -14.92
C VAL A 124 -10.82 0.79 -13.72
N SER A 125 -11.30 -0.15 -12.93
CA SER A 125 -12.15 0.10 -11.76
C SER A 125 -11.39 0.37 -10.46
N PHE A 126 -10.05 0.40 -10.47
CA PHE A 126 -9.21 0.53 -9.28
C PHE A 126 -9.50 -0.55 -8.20
N THR A 127 -9.73 -1.79 -8.65
CA THR A 127 -9.96 -2.95 -7.78
C THR A 127 -8.89 -4.03 -7.94
N TYR A 128 -7.78 -3.70 -8.58
CA TYR A 128 -6.70 -4.65 -8.87
C TYR A 128 -6.03 -5.25 -7.62
N ASN A 129 -6.17 -4.60 -6.49
CA ASN A 129 -5.73 -5.09 -5.19
C ASN A 129 -6.50 -6.33 -4.70
N PHE A 130 -7.64 -6.67 -5.31
CA PHE A 130 -8.40 -7.91 -5.05
C PHE A 130 -8.04 -9.07 -6.00
N LYS A 131 -7.11 -8.85 -6.92
CA LYS A 131 -6.74 -9.85 -7.93
C LYS A 131 -6.34 -11.20 -7.31
N ASP A 132 -5.46 -11.17 -6.30
CA ASP A 132 -4.94 -12.38 -5.68
C ASP A 132 -6.06 -13.19 -5.01
N LEU A 133 -7.01 -12.50 -4.36
CA LEU A 133 -8.20 -13.10 -3.80
C LEU A 133 -9.12 -13.66 -4.89
N MET A 134 -9.30 -12.94 -6.00
CA MET A 134 -10.09 -13.40 -7.12
C MET A 134 -9.51 -14.66 -7.78
N CYS A 135 -8.19 -14.73 -7.93
CA CYS A 135 -7.51 -15.91 -8.45
C CYS A 135 -7.80 -17.16 -7.61
N LEU A 136 -7.87 -17.00 -6.29
CA LEU A 136 -8.21 -18.11 -5.38
C LEU A 136 -9.59 -18.72 -5.64
N PHE A 137 -10.59 -17.86 -5.94
CA PHE A 137 -11.97 -18.32 -6.18
C PHE A 137 -12.25 -18.74 -7.62
N THR A 138 -11.53 -18.20 -8.60
CA THR A 138 -11.78 -18.47 -10.02
C THR A 138 -10.90 -19.58 -10.60
N GLY A 139 -9.92 -20.07 -9.82
CA GLY A 139 -8.93 -21.02 -10.31
C GLY A 139 -7.99 -20.46 -11.38
N HIS A 140 -8.00 -19.14 -11.63
CA HIS A 140 -7.01 -18.54 -12.48
C HIS A 140 -5.63 -18.66 -11.85
N ILE A 141 -4.63 -18.95 -12.69
CA ILE A 141 -3.27 -19.14 -12.23
C ILE A 141 -2.82 -17.84 -11.54
N TYR A 142 -2.48 -17.98 -10.26
CA TYR A 142 -1.80 -16.93 -9.52
C TYR A 142 -0.43 -16.71 -10.16
N ASN A 143 -0.29 -15.59 -10.83
CA ASN A 143 0.96 -15.23 -11.48
C ASN A 143 1.46 -13.90 -10.95
N LYS A 144 2.76 -13.84 -10.67
CA LYS A 144 3.43 -12.56 -10.44
C LYS A 144 3.34 -11.76 -11.74
N SER A 145 2.44 -10.77 -11.80
CA SER A 145 2.38 -9.86 -12.94
C SER A 145 3.70 -9.12 -13.05
N LEU A 146 4.34 -9.25 -14.19
CA LEU A 146 5.55 -8.47 -14.48
C LEU A 146 5.23 -7.02 -14.85
N ALA A 147 4.00 -6.77 -15.32
CA ALA A 147 3.62 -5.45 -15.82
C ALA A 147 2.96 -4.57 -14.74
N PHE A 148 2.12 -5.14 -13.88
CA PHE A 148 1.25 -4.36 -13.00
C PHE A 148 1.44 -4.60 -11.49
N PRO A 149 2.59 -5.13 -11.00
CA PRO A 149 2.72 -5.57 -9.60
C PRO A 149 2.57 -4.44 -8.58
N HIS A 150 2.73 -3.18 -9.00
CA HIS A 150 2.64 -2.00 -8.15
C HIS A 150 1.24 -1.36 -8.14
N LEU A 151 0.35 -1.71 -9.07
CA LEU A 151 -0.94 -1.02 -9.21
C LEU A 151 -1.98 -1.40 -8.14
N TRP A 152 -1.72 -2.46 -7.36
CA TRP A 152 -2.55 -2.77 -6.19
C TRP A 152 -2.56 -1.63 -5.16
N SER A 153 -1.41 -0.99 -4.94
CA SER A 153 -1.31 0.09 -3.96
C SER A 153 -2.06 1.34 -4.39
N LEU A 154 -2.03 1.66 -5.68
CA LEU A 154 -2.81 2.76 -6.22
C LEU A 154 -4.33 2.47 -6.14
N SER A 155 -4.74 1.23 -6.38
CA SER A 155 -6.14 0.82 -6.18
C SER A 155 -6.60 1.05 -4.73
N LEU A 156 -5.78 0.69 -3.76
CA LEU A 156 -6.05 0.94 -2.34
C LEU A 156 -6.17 2.44 -2.02
N GLU A 157 -5.29 3.26 -2.58
CA GLU A 157 -5.35 4.72 -2.41
C GLU A 157 -6.62 5.33 -3.02
N GLU A 158 -7.00 4.94 -4.24
CA GLU A 158 -8.20 5.45 -4.89
C GLU A 158 -9.48 5.08 -4.11
N GLN A 159 -9.54 3.87 -3.56
CA GLN A 159 -10.64 3.48 -2.67
C GLN A 159 -10.68 4.35 -1.40
N PHE A 160 -9.53 4.69 -0.83
CA PHE A 160 -9.46 5.64 0.29
C PHE A 160 -9.92 7.04 -0.12
N TYR A 161 -9.56 7.51 -1.31
CA TYR A 161 -9.99 8.80 -1.83
C TYR A 161 -11.50 8.87 -2.08
N ILE A 162 -12.15 7.74 -2.34
CA ILE A 162 -13.61 7.69 -2.40
C ILE A 162 -14.20 7.85 -0.99
N ILE A 163 -13.69 7.17 0.01
CA ILE A 163 -14.31 7.07 1.34
C ILE A 163 -14.03 8.30 2.21
N VAL A 164 -12.78 8.79 2.22
CA VAL A 164 -12.35 9.79 3.20
C VAL A 164 -13.04 11.15 3.08
N PRO A 165 -13.38 11.69 1.89
CA PRO A 165 -14.10 12.97 1.83
C PRO A 165 -15.50 12.88 2.45
N PHE A 166 -16.20 11.75 2.27
CA PHE A 166 -17.50 11.53 2.91
C PHE A 166 -17.36 11.44 4.42
N MET A 167 -16.38 10.67 4.89
CA MET A 167 -16.10 10.56 6.32
C MET A 167 -15.81 11.93 6.94
N ILE A 168 -14.98 12.76 6.30
CA ILE A 168 -14.64 14.08 6.82
C ILE A 168 -15.80 15.06 6.72
N TYR A 169 -16.60 15.00 5.64
CA TYR A 169 -17.71 15.93 5.46
C TYR A 169 -18.85 15.68 6.46
N PHE A 170 -19.26 14.42 6.60
CA PHE A 170 -20.44 14.07 7.39
C PHE A 170 -20.18 13.84 8.88
N LEU A 171 -18.96 13.39 9.24
CA LEU A 171 -18.65 13.12 10.64
C LEU A 171 -17.98 14.32 11.31
N ASN A 172 -18.16 14.40 12.63
CA ASN A 172 -17.41 15.36 13.45
C ASN A 172 -16.01 14.81 13.77
N GLU A 173 -15.10 15.70 14.12
CA GLU A 173 -13.70 15.37 14.40
C GLU A 173 -13.54 14.31 15.50
N LYS A 174 -14.38 14.37 16.55
CA LYS A 174 -14.35 13.40 17.67
C LYS A 174 -14.71 11.99 17.18
N THR A 175 -15.71 11.89 16.32
CA THR A 175 -16.14 10.61 15.74
C THR A 175 -15.08 10.04 14.82
N ILE A 176 -14.45 10.87 13.98
CA ILE A 176 -13.36 10.43 13.09
C ILE A 176 -12.18 9.90 13.90
N LYS A 177 -11.81 10.59 15.00
CA LYS A 177 -10.74 10.13 15.91
C LYS A 177 -11.05 8.75 16.50
N ARG A 178 -12.29 8.57 17.03
CA ARG A 178 -12.73 7.29 17.60
C ARG A 178 -12.75 6.18 16.55
N LEU A 179 -13.28 6.48 15.36
CA LEU A 179 -13.31 5.55 14.23
C LEU A 179 -11.88 5.13 13.83
N SER A 180 -10.96 6.10 13.72
CA SER A 180 -9.57 5.79 13.36
C SER A 180 -8.91 4.86 14.39
N ILE A 181 -9.08 5.12 15.69
CA ILE A 181 -8.53 4.25 16.73
C ILE A 181 -9.17 2.85 16.65
N ALA A 182 -10.51 2.79 16.50
CA ALA A 182 -11.20 1.50 16.36
C ALA A 182 -10.67 0.69 15.17
N MET A 183 -10.50 1.32 14.02
CA MET A 183 -9.99 0.65 12.81
C MET A 183 -8.54 0.19 12.95
N ILE A 184 -7.68 0.99 13.62
CA ILE A 184 -6.30 0.59 13.95
C ILE A 184 -6.25 -0.70 14.78
N ILE A 185 -7.25 -0.92 15.65
CA ILE A 185 -7.34 -2.13 16.48
C ILE A 185 -8.02 -3.28 15.72
N ILE A 186 -9.06 -2.99 14.96
CA ILE A 186 -9.89 -4.01 14.28
C ILE A 186 -9.13 -4.67 13.12
N PHE A 187 -8.38 -3.92 12.30
CA PHE A 187 -7.72 -4.48 11.13
C PHE A 187 -6.66 -5.56 11.44
N PRO A 188 -5.79 -5.43 12.46
CA PRO A 188 -4.92 -6.54 12.87
C PRO A 188 -5.70 -7.80 13.27
N ILE A 189 -6.84 -7.66 13.95
CA ILE A 189 -7.70 -8.79 14.32
C ILE A 189 -8.29 -9.45 13.06
N ILE A 190 -8.81 -8.64 12.13
CA ILE A 190 -9.32 -9.14 10.84
C ILE A 190 -8.21 -9.88 10.06
N ARG A 191 -6.96 -9.40 10.09
CA ARG A 191 -5.83 -10.10 9.45
C ARG A 191 -5.55 -11.47 10.08
N ILE A 192 -5.60 -11.58 11.39
CA ILE A 192 -5.40 -12.87 12.08
C ILE A 192 -6.53 -13.85 11.70
N ILE A 193 -7.78 -13.40 11.74
CA ILE A 193 -8.94 -14.21 11.32
C ILE A 193 -8.82 -14.57 9.84
N GLY A 194 -8.47 -13.61 9.00
CA GLY A 194 -8.29 -13.80 7.57
C GLY A 194 -7.18 -14.78 7.22
N PHE A 195 -6.06 -14.76 7.95
CA PHE A 195 -4.97 -15.72 7.76
C PHE A 195 -5.44 -17.15 8.00
N ASN A 196 -6.17 -17.37 9.09
CA ASN A 196 -6.71 -18.70 9.42
C ASN A 196 -7.78 -19.13 8.41
N TRP A 197 -8.69 -18.23 8.03
CA TRP A 197 -9.70 -18.52 7.01
C TRP A 197 -9.09 -18.85 5.64
N LEU A 198 -8.11 -18.08 5.17
CA LEU A 198 -7.40 -18.35 3.92
C LEU A 198 -6.65 -19.69 3.97
N GLY A 199 -6.19 -20.11 5.16
CA GLY A 199 -5.60 -21.42 5.38
C GLY A 199 -6.53 -22.60 5.11
N THR A 200 -7.86 -22.40 5.15
CA THR A 200 -8.83 -23.42 4.77
C THR A 200 -9.05 -23.51 3.25
N LEU A 201 -8.60 -22.51 2.51
CA LEU A 201 -8.81 -22.38 1.06
C LEU A 201 -7.54 -22.71 0.24
N THR A 202 -6.37 -22.49 0.80
CA THR A 202 -5.08 -22.74 0.13
C THR A 202 -3.98 -23.04 1.14
N ASP A 203 -3.10 -23.97 0.80
CA ASP A 203 -1.89 -24.27 1.58
C ASP A 203 -0.70 -23.35 1.20
N ASP A 204 -0.83 -22.56 0.14
CA ASP A 204 0.21 -21.63 -0.30
C ASP A 204 0.29 -20.43 0.63
N ASN A 205 1.25 -20.47 1.56
CA ASN A 205 1.52 -19.38 2.51
C ASN A 205 1.87 -18.07 1.83
N MET A 206 2.57 -18.12 0.70
CA MET A 206 2.96 -16.92 -0.05
C MET A 206 1.74 -16.24 -0.66
N HIS A 207 0.84 -17.03 -1.25
CA HIS A 207 -0.42 -16.51 -1.81
C HIS A 207 -1.29 -15.90 -0.71
N ARG A 208 -1.44 -16.58 0.45
CA ARG A 208 -2.15 -16.04 1.62
C ARG A 208 -1.58 -14.70 2.06
N SER A 209 -0.26 -14.60 2.16
CA SER A 209 0.42 -13.38 2.57
C SER A 209 0.19 -12.23 1.60
N PHE A 210 0.19 -12.48 0.29
CA PHE A 210 -0.12 -11.44 -0.71
C PHE A 210 -1.58 -10.98 -0.65
N ILE A 211 -2.53 -11.88 -0.43
CA ILE A 211 -3.94 -11.50 -0.24
C ILE A 211 -4.09 -10.59 0.98
N LEU A 212 -3.53 -10.98 2.12
CA LEU A 212 -3.59 -10.20 3.35
C LEU A 212 -2.91 -8.82 3.22
N TYR A 213 -1.85 -8.75 2.43
CA TYR A 213 -1.08 -7.53 2.26
C TYR A 213 -1.68 -6.55 1.24
N ARG A 214 -2.37 -7.05 0.20
CA ARG A 214 -2.87 -6.21 -0.89
C ARG A 214 -4.35 -5.90 -0.80
N CYS A 215 -5.14 -6.80 -0.24
CA CYS A 215 -6.58 -6.66 -0.20
C CYS A 215 -7.03 -5.61 0.83
N THR A 216 -7.89 -4.69 0.42
CA THR A 216 -8.44 -3.61 1.27
C THR A 216 -9.05 -4.13 2.56
N ILE A 217 -9.70 -5.31 2.53
CA ILE A 217 -10.35 -5.91 3.70
C ILE A 217 -9.35 -6.12 4.85
N PHE A 218 -8.08 -6.33 4.54
CA PHE A 218 -7.05 -6.64 5.53
C PHE A 218 -6.04 -5.51 5.75
N GLN A 219 -5.98 -4.49 4.90
CA GLN A 219 -4.82 -3.58 4.80
C GLN A 219 -5.18 -2.08 4.91
N TYR A 220 -6.31 -1.74 5.49
CA TYR A 220 -6.75 -0.33 5.53
C TYR A 220 -6.29 0.44 6.77
N ASP A 221 -5.74 -0.23 7.78
CA ASP A 221 -5.28 0.39 9.02
C ASP A 221 -4.21 1.47 8.80
N ALA A 222 -3.29 1.28 7.86
CA ALA A 222 -2.27 2.28 7.53
C ALA A 222 -2.86 3.67 7.23
N PHE A 223 -4.00 3.72 6.53
CA PHE A 223 -4.70 4.97 6.25
C PHE A 223 -5.33 5.59 7.50
N PHE A 224 -5.83 4.78 8.41
CA PHE A 224 -6.38 5.25 9.68
C PHE A 224 -5.31 5.73 10.65
N TYR A 225 -4.09 5.17 10.61
CA TYR A 225 -2.93 5.74 11.32
C TYR A 225 -2.66 7.17 10.88
N GLY A 226 -2.55 7.42 9.57
CA GLY A 226 -2.31 8.77 9.06
C GLY A 226 -3.47 9.73 9.33
N THR A 227 -4.71 9.27 9.22
CA THR A 227 -5.91 10.04 9.59
C THR A 227 -5.90 10.41 11.07
N ALA A 228 -5.57 9.48 11.96
CA ALA A 228 -5.45 9.75 13.39
C ALA A 228 -4.36 10.80 13.67
N LEU A 229 -3.17 10.61 13.11
CA LEU A 229 -2.06 11.56 13.26
C LEU A 229 -2.41 12.97 12.78
N ALA A 230 -3.23 13.11 11.73
CA ALA A 230 -3.67 14.40 11.21
C ALA A 230 -4.62 15.13 12.17
N LEU A 231 -5.38 14.38 12.98
CA LEU A 231 -6.42 14.91 13.87
C LEU A 231 -5.97 15.04 15.31
N PHE A 232 -5.00 14.23 15.75
CA PHE A 232 -4.39 14.40 17.05
C PHE A 232 -3.33 15.50 16.96
N ASP A 233 -3.59 16.62 17.62
CA ASP A 233 -2.66 17.77 17.70
C ASP A 233 -1.55 17.44 18.72
N VAL A 234 -0.74 16.43 18.40
CA VAL A 234 0.34 15.99 19.26
C VAL A 234 1.52 16.94 19.07
N LYS A 235 1.74 17.81 20.04
CA LYS A 235 2.95 18.61 20.13
C LYS A 235 4.09 17.73 20.63
N TRP A 236 4.72 17.05 19.71
CA TRP A 236 5.92 16.30 20.04
C TRP A 236 7.10 17.26 20.14
N SER A 237 7.85 17.19 21.24
CA SER A 237 9.16 17.85 21.25
C SER A 237 10.11 17.13 20.31
N ASP A 238 11.04 17.84 19.69
CA ASP A 238 12.03 17.26 18.76
C ASP A 238 12.76 16.07 19.39
N LYS A 239 13.02 16.16 20.71
CA LYS A 239 13.65 15.06 21.48
C LYS A 239 12.77 13.79 21.48
N ILE A 240 11.46 13.93 21.71
CA ILE A 240 10.53 12.77 21.71
C ILE A 240 10.44 12.19 20.31
N MET A 241 10.33 13.02 19.28
CA MET A 241 10.30 12.57 17.88
C MET A 241 11.55 11.81 17.49
N ASN A 242 12.71 12.32 17.84
CA ASN A 242 13.98 11.64 17.59
C ASN A 242 14.08 10.32 18.33
N ASN A 243 13.69 10.26 19.61
CA ASN A 243 13.70 9.02 20.39
C ASN A 243 12.77 7.96 19.78
N ILE A 244 11.56 8.35 19.36
CA ILE A 244 10.63 7.44 18.67
C ILE A 244 11.20 6.98 17.34
N PHE A 245 11.80 7.89 16.55
CA PHE A 245 12.43 7.53 15.29
C PHE A 245 13.55 6.51 15.51
N TYR A 246 14.46 6.74 16.45
CA TYR A 246 15.53 5.80 16.74
C TYR A 246 15.02 4.47 17.31
N LEU A 247 13.98 4.50 18.15
CA LEU A 247 13.33 3.27 18.64
C LEU A 247 12.74 2.45 17.48
N LEU A 248 11.98 3.07 16.61
CA LEU A 248 11.38 2.40 15.45
C LEU A 248 12.45 1.89 14.48
N LEU A 249 13.49 2.68 14.24
CA LEU A 249 14.62 2.28 13.40
C LEU A 249 15.35 1.06 14.01
N THR A 250 15.58 1.08 15.33
CA THR A 250 16.21 -0.04 16.03
C THR A 250 15.35 -1.30 15.97
N LEU A 251 14.04 -1.17 16.24
CA LEU A 251 13.10 -2.29 16.12
C LEU A 251 13.08 -2.84 14.69
N PHE A 252 13.07 -1.97 13.69
CA PHE A 252 13.13 -2.38 12.29
C PHE A 252 14.43 -3.13 11.96
N ILE A 253 15.58 -2.62 12.37
CA ILE A 253 16.89 -3.30 12.16
C ILE A 253 16.89 -4.67 12.84
N LEU A 254 16.32 -4.78 14.05
CA LEU A 254 16.22 -6.05 14.77
C LEU A 254 15.32 -7.09 14.09
N THR A 255 14.39 -6.68 13.22
CA THR A 255 13.56 -7.66 12.49
C THR A 255 14.39 -8.51 11.52
N ILE A 256 15.48 -7.98 10.98
CA ILE A 256 16.33 -8.68 10.01
C ILE A 256 16.96 -9.95 10.64
N PRO A 257 17.73 -9.85 11.75
CA PRO A 257 18.31 -11.04 12.35
C PRO A 257 17.27 -11.99 12.96
N VAL A 258 16.14 -11.47 13.48
CA VAL A 258 15.07 -12.31 14.03
C VAL A 258 14.43 -13.17 12.93
N ASN A 259 14.12 -12.58 11.77
CA ASN A 259 13.58 -13.33 10.65
C ASN A 259 14.59 -14.36 10.12
N GLY A 260 15.86 -14.00 10.02
CA GLY A 260 16.91 -14.92 9.62
C GLY A 260 17.06 -16.10 10.60
N TRP A 261 16.94 -15.83 11.90
CA TRP A 261 16.99 -16.88 12.93
C TRP A 261 15.79 -17.83 12.85
N ILE A 262 14.59 -17.31 12.66
CA ILE A 262 13.36 -18.12 12.49
C ILE A 262 13.51 -19.04 11.27
N LEU A 263 13.96 -18.51 10.14
CA LEU A 263 14.18 -19.31 8.93
C LEU A 263 15.26 -20.37 9.12
N HIS A 264 16.37 -20.04 9.80
CA HIS A 264 17.39 -21.01 10.16
C HIS A 264 16.81 -22.20 10.94
N GLN A 265 15.96 -21.92 11.93
CA GLN A 265 15.28 -22.97 12.70
C GLN A 265 14.35 -23.83 11.84
N GLN A 266 13.71 -23.25 10.82
CA GLN A 266 12.78 -23.98 9.95
C GLN A 266 13.46 -24.77 8.84
N THR A 267 14.58 -24.27 8.31
CA THR A 267 15.23 -24.84 7.12
C THR A 267 16.51 -25.64 7.44
N GLY A 268 17.10 -25.41 8.61
CA GLY A 268 18.43 -25.94 8.97
C GLY A 268 19.60 -25.32 8.19
N GLU A 269 19.34 -24.32 7.34
CA GLU A 269 20.37 -23.63 6.56
C GLU A 269 21.20 -22.67 7.41
N ASN A 270 22.43 -22.38 6.94
CA ASN A 270 23.32 -21.50 7.68
C ASN A 270 22.75 -20.07 7.76
N PHE A 271 22.68 -19.52 8.98
CA PHE A 271 22.09 -18.20 9.27
C PHE A 271 22.61 -17.09 8.35
N ILE A 272 23.92 -17.05 8.08
CA ILE A 272 24.51 -16.06 7.17
C ILE A 272 24.03 -16.29 5.73
N HIS A 273 23.95 -17.54 5.30
CA HIS A 273 23.48 -17.91 3.97
C HIS A 273 22.01 -17.50 3.78
N ILE A 274 21.16 -17.72 4.79
CA ILE A 274 19.74 -17.29 4.76
C ILE A 274 19.61 -15.77 4.61
N ILE A 275 20.37 -14.98 5.38
CA ILE A 275 20.32 -13.51 5.33
C ILE A 275 20.85 -12.97 3.99
N THR A 276 21.84 -13.65 3.40
CA THR A 276 22.49 -13.20 2.16
C THR A 276 21.93 -13.85 0.90
N SER A 277 21.15 -14.93 1.02
CA SER A 277 20.64 -15.66 -0.10
C SER A 277 19.32 -15.11 -0.63
N TYR A 278 19.09 -15.36 -1.92
CA TYR A 278 17.85 -15.06 -2.61
C TYR A 278 16.62 -15.77 -1.98
N GLU A 279 16.83 -16.93 -1.38
CA GLU A 279 15.76 -17.73 -0.77
C GLU A 279 15.14 -17.09 0.47
N PHE A 280 15.89 -16.25 1.20
CA PHE A 280 15.35 -15.43 2.29
C PHE A 280 14.21 -14.50 1.83
N MET A 281 14.20 -14.15 0.56
CA MET A 281 13.27 -13.21 -0.03
C MET A 281 12.04 -13.86 -0.66
N THR A 282 12.10 -15.17 -0.89
CA THR A 282 11.04 -15.93 -1.59
C THR A 282 10.24 -16.83 -0.66
N ARG A 283 10.69 -17.00 0.56
CA ARG A 283 10.01 -17.74 1.64
C ARG A 283 9.42 -16.78 2.67
#